data_b89935ea792935061c2cdfa4ff3c801c
#
_entry.id   b89935ea792935061c2cdfa4ff3c801c
#
_cell.length_a   1.000
_cell.length_b   1.000
_cell.length_c   1.000
_cell.angle_alpha   90.00
_cell.angle_beta   90.00
_cell.angle_gamma   90.00
#
_symmetry.space_group_name_H-M   'P 1'
#
loop_
_entity.id
_entity.type
_entity.pdbx_description
1 polymer ?
#
loop_
_entity_poly.entity_id
_entity_poly.type
_entity_poly.pdbx_seq_one_letter_code
_entity_poly.pdbx_strand_id
1 'polypeptide(L)'
;MDAAFQDALKQTVAINVPRAHPPMPAPVGAQEIIRTRGLGKSYPKGPAVFAGVHLDIRADQRVALIGSNGAGKSTLLKCLIGLLPSSEGEIMTLGESFHAAPTAAQLQRLRCQIGFVFQNHGLVSRQSVLTNVIQGKLGLPGSWRAWHHSLADSAWREEAMQVLAEVRLADKARARADELSGGQAQRVAIARALIRKPKLMIADEPAASLDPAVGRDIMQIFSDLAREHGITLVYTTHDMQHALDYSDRIIALKAGKVFFDLPTSAVSLRDMDGVFHA
;
A
#
# COMPACT_ATOMS: atom_id res chain seq x y z
N MET A 1 4.87 -41.71 37.95
CA MET A 1 5.13 -40.65 36.93
C MET A 1 3.98 -40.63 35.95
N ASP A 2 3.22 -39.84 35.95
CA ASP A 2 2.12 -39.10 36.55
C ASP A 2 1.07 -38.84 35.50
N ALA A 3 -0.09 -39.51 35.68
CA ALA A 3 -1.29 -39.29 34.80
C ALA A 3 -1.76 -37.81 34.84
N ALA A 4 -1.44 -37.10 35.91
CA ALA A 4 -1.73 -35.67 36.10
C ALA A 4 -0.94 -34.78 35.12
N PHE A 5 0.26 -35.18 34.71
CA PHE A 5 1.07 -34.42 33.74
C PHE A 5 0.60 -34.61 32.30
N GLN A 6 0.00 -35.77 32.01
CA GLN A 6 -0.62 -36.06 30.70
C GLN A 6 -1.95 -35.32 30.51
N ASP A 7 -2.71 -35.09 31.60
CA ASP A 7 -3.98 -34.34 31.55
C ASP A 7 -3.74 -32.83 31.52
N ALA A 8 -2.67 -32.29 32.09
CA ALA A 8 -2.27 -30.89 31.94
C ALA A 8 -1.84 -30.54 30.53
N LEU A 9 -1.24 -31.51 29.79
CA LEU A 9 -0.90 -31.31 28.37
C LEU A 9 -2.13 -31.37 27.43
N LYS A 10 -3.25 -31.93 27.86
CA LYS A 10 -4.50 -31.96 27.10
C LYS A 10 -5.41 -30.73 27.32
N GLN A 11 -5.15 -29.90 28.34
CA GLN A 11 -5.76 -28.59 28.53
C GLN A 11 -5.06 -27.48 27.76
N THR A 12 -4.23 -27.85 26.83
CA THR A 12 -3.46 -26.94 26.02
C THR A 12 -4.32 -26.33 24.93
N VAL A 13 -4.47 -25.02 25.10
CA VAL A 13 -4.57 -24.07 23.99
C VAL A 13 -5.66 -24.45 22.97
N ALA A 14 -6.88 -24.18 23.33
CA ALA A 14 -7.84 -23.80 22.31
C ALA A 14 -7.21 -22.59 21.58
N ILE A 15 -6.54 -22.85 20.47
CA ILE A 15 -6.22 -21.82 19.49
C ILE A 15 -7.57 -21.20 19.16
N ASN A 16 -7.81 -20.04 19.75
CA ASN A 16 -8.99 -19.25 19.47
C ASN A 16 -8.86 -18.82 18.00
N VAL A 17 -9.33 -19.67 17.09
CA VAL A 17 -9.44 -19.32 15.67
C VAL A 17 -10.43 -18.16 15.66
N PRO A 18 -10.01 -16.93 15.34
CA PRO A 18 -10.92 -15.81 15.26
C PRO A 18 -12.05 -16.22 14.33
N ARG A 19 -13.29 -16.05 14.77
CA ARG A 19 -14.45 -16.23 13.92
C ARG A 19 -14.20 -15.40 12.66
N ALA A 20 -14.29 -16.02 11.49
CA ALA A 20 -14.29 -15.31 10.22
C ALA A 20 -15.40 -14.25 10.33
N HIS A 21 -15.01 -13.00 10.59
CA HIS A 21 -15.96 -11.91 10.59
C HIS A 21 -16.46 -11.74 9.16
N PRO A 22 -17.77 -11.66 8.94
CA PRO A 22 -18.30 -11.37 7.62
C PRO A 22 -17.68 -10.02 7.15
N PRO A 23 -17.39 -9.88 5.86
CA PRO A 23 -16.86 -8.63 5.33
C PRO A 23 -17.76 -7.47 5.75
N MET A 24 -17.16 -6.34 6.08
CA MET A 24 -17.85 -5.14 6.54
C MET A 24 -19.04 -4.80 5.63
N PRO A 25 -20.26 -4.54 6.20
CA PRO A 25 -21.35 -4.00 5.39
C PRO A 25 -20.90 -2.67 4.80
N ALA A 26 -20.99 -2.59 3.50
CA ALA A 26 -20.54 -1.45 2.75
C ALA A 26 -21.43 -0.24 2.99
N PRO A 27 -20.89 1.00 3.07
CA PRO A 27 -21.70 2.18 2.88
C PRO A 27 -22.37 2.07 1.51
N VAL A 28 -23.69 2.21 1.50
CA VAL A 28 -24.50 2.11 0.28
C VAL A 28 -24.04 3.19 -0.70
N GLY A 29 -23.56 2.79 -1.89
CA GLY A 29 -23.20 3.69 -2.99
C GLY A 29 -21.71 3.99 -3.20
N ALA A 30 -20.78 3.57 -2.32
CA ALA A 30 -19.35 3.80 -2.55
C ALA A 30 -18.82 2.91 -3.69
N GLN A 31 -18.12 3.51 -4.67
CA GLN A 31 -17.52 2.81 -5.80
C GLN A 31 -16.48 1.79 -5.31
N GLU A 32 -16.53 0.59 -5.85
CA GLU A 32 -15.56 -0.46 -5.58
C GLU A 32 -14.27 -0.17 -6.35
N ILE A 33 -13.14 -0.09 -5.65
CA ILE A 33 -11.83 0.24 -6.22
C ILE A 33 -11.00 -1.04 -6.42
N ILE A 34 -11.00 -1.93 -5.45
CA ILE A 34 -10.33 -3.23 -5.54
C ILE A 34 -11.30 -4.32 -5.09
N ARG A 35 -11.42 -5.37 -5.88
CA ARG A 35 -12.09 -6.62 -5.49
C ARG A 35 -11.23 -7.80 -5.85
N THR A 36 -11.13 -8.78 -4.93
CA THR A 36 -10.51 -10.07 -5.22
C THR A 36 -11.43 -11.22 -4.84
N ARG A 37 -11.35 -12.31 -5.60
CA ARG A 37 -12.10 -13.55 -5.32
C ARG A 37 -11.16 -14.74 -5.45
N GLY A 38 -10.92 -15.42 -4.32
CA GLY A 38 -10.07 -16.60 -4.27
C GLY A 38 -8.63 -16.35 -4.69
N LEU A 39 -8.11 -15.13 -4.48
CA LEU A 39 -6.80 -14.75 -4.98
C LEU A 39 -5.69 -15.53 -4.28
N GLY A 40 -4.79 -16.10 -5.07
CA GLY A 40 -3.63 -16.84 -4.59
C GLY A 40 -2.36 -16.56 -5.39
N LYS A 41 -1.23 -16.71 -4.69
CA LYS A 41 0.11 -16.60 -5.28
C LYS A 41 1.02 -17.68 -4.77
N SER A 42 1.59 -18.45 -5.70
CA SER A 42 2.63 -19.43 -5.46
C SER A 42 3.80 -19.22 -6.43
N TYR A 43 4.98 -19.70 -6.08
CA TYR A 43 6.14 -19.76 -6.95
C TYR A 43 6.46 -21.23 -7.27
N PRO A 44 7.07 -21.54 -8.43
CA PRO A 44 7.24 -22.92 -8.91
C PRO A 44 7.94 -23.89 -7.96
N LYS A 45 8.70 -23.41 -6.99
CA LYS A 45 9.51 -24.23 -6.07
C LYS A 45 9.26 -23.91 -4.59
N GLY A 46 8.06 -23.43 -4.23
CA GLY A 46 7.78 -23.06 -2.84
C GLY A 46 6.31 -23.20 -2.44
N PRO A 47 6.02 -23.09 -1.15
CA PRO A 47 4.64 -23.03 -0.69
C PRO A 47 3.94 -21.76 -1.24
N ALA A 48 2.60 -21.77 -1.17
CA ALA A 48 1.84 -20.59 -1.51
C ALA A 48 2.24 -19.42 -0.60
N VAL A 49 2.49 -18.25 -1.21
CA VAL A 49 2.76 -17.01 -0.47
C VAL A 49 1.49 -16.54 0.23
N PHE A 50 0.36 -16.64 -0.47
CA PHE A 50 -0.98 -16.49 0.07
C PHE A 50 -1.98 -17.26 -0.82
N ALA A 51 -3.13 -17.61 -0.25
CA ALA A 51 -4.17 -18.34 -0.95
C ALA A 51 -5.56 -17.98 -0.42
N GLY A 52 -6.57 -18.03 -1.33
CA GLY A 52 -7.96 -17.82 -1.00
C GLY A 52 -8.28 -16.43 -0.47
N VAL A 53 -7.57 -15.40 -0.92
CA VAL A 53 -7.76 -14.02 -0.44
C VAL A 53 -8.98 -13.40 -1.13
N HIS A 54 -9.93 -12.93 -0.31
CA HIS A 54 -11.13 -12.20 -0.71
C HIS A 54 -11.09 -10.80 -0.09
N LEU A 55 -11.07 -9.76 -0.91
CA LEU A 55 -11.04 -8.37 -0.48
C LEU A 55 -12.04 -7.54 -1.29
N ASP A 56 -12.66 -6.56 -0.63
CA ASP A 56 -13.47 -5.52 -1.25
C ASP A 56 -13.04 -4.17 -0.67
N ILE A 57 -12.26 -3.38 -1.41
CA ILE A 57 -11.82 -2.05 -1.00
C ILE A 57 -12.56 -1.00 -1.81
N ARG A 58 -13.13 -0.02 -1.11
CA ARG A 58 -13.97 1.01 -1.70
C ARG A 58 -13.24 2.34 -1.82
N ALA A 59 -13.82 3.22 -2.65
CA ALA A 59 -13.31 4.59 -2.82
C ALA A 59 -13.17 5.31 -1.47
N ASP A 60 -12.16 6.16 -1.38
CA ASP A 60 -11.85 7.05 -0.25
C ASP A 60 -11.49 6.33 1.06
N GLN A 61 -11.37 4.99 1.07
CA GLN A 61 -10.88 4.25 2.23
C GLN A 61 -9.37 4.33 2.36
N ARG A 62 -8.89 4.47 3.61
CA ARG A 62 -7.48 4.26 3.99
C ARG A 62 -7.38 2.91 4.66
N VAL A 63 -6.69 1.98 4.01
CA VAL A 63 -6.60 0.57 4.42
C VAL A 63 -5.16 0.24 4.80
N ALA A 64 -4.95 -0.19 6.03
CA ALA A 64 -3.68 -0.75 6.47
C ALA A 64 -3.67 -2.27 6.28
N LEU A 65 -2.66 -2.78 5.59
CA LEU A 65 -2.39 -4.21 5.46
C LEU A 65 -1.26 -4.58 6.42
N ILE A 66 -1.58 -5.29 7.50
CA ILE A 66 -0.64 -5.67 8.55
C ILE A 66 -0.30 -7.17 8.51
N GLY A 67 0.77 -7.55 9.17
CA GLY A 67 1.20 -8.95 9.29
C GLY A 67 2.70 -9.05 9.51
N SER A 68 3.17 -10.21 9.95
CA SER A 68 4.59 -10.48 10.16
C SER A 68 5.40 -10.38 8.85
N ASN A 69 6.72 -10.27 8.97
CA ASN A 69 7.61 -10.34 7.82
C ASN A 69 7.42 -11.69 7.10
N GLY A 70 7.34 -11.66 5.77
CA GLY A 70 7.08 -12.87 4.98
C GLY A 70 5.60 -13.28 4.89
N ALA A 71 4.66 -12.60 5.54
CA ALA A 71 3.21 -12.92 5.44
C ALA A 71 2.60 -12.73 4.05
N GLY A 72 3.34 -12.14 3.09
CA GLY A 72 2.88 -11.94 1.72
C GLY A 72 2.33 -10.56 1.39
N LYS A 73 2.40 -9.58 2.31
CA LYS A 73 1.84 -8.23 2.16
C LYS A 73 2.27 -7.52 0.86
N SER A 74 3.58 -7.35 0.66
CA SER A 74 4.14 -6.67 -0.53
C SER A 74 3.82 -7.43 -1.83
N THR A 75 3.76 -8.76 -1.75
CA THR A 75 3.38 -9.61 -2.89
C THR A 75 1.91 -9.40 -3.23
N LEU A 76 1.03 -9.37 -2.22
CA LEU A 76 -0.39 -9.10 -2.41
C LEU A 76 -0.60 -7.71 -3.04
N LEU A 77 0.01 -6.65 -2.50
CA LEU A 77 -0.10 -5.29 -3.07
C LEU A 77 0.30 -5.26 -4.56
N LYS A 78 1.41 -5.93 -4.91
CA LYS A 78 1.90 -5.98 -6.31
C LYS A 78 0.95 -6.76 -7.22
N CYS A 79 0.29 -7.82 -6.72
CA CYS A 79 -0.73 -8.56 -7.47
C CYS A 79 -1.97 -7.69 -7.71
N LEU A 80 -2.46 -6.97 -6.68
CA LEU A 80 -3.66 -6.12 -6.77
C LEU A 80 -3.59 -5.08 -7.90
N ILE A 81 -2.39 -4.61 -8.23
CA ILE A 81 -2.18 -3.58 -9.26
C ILE A 81 -1.54 -4.12 -10.54
N GLY A 82 -1.46 -5.44 -10.69
CA GLY A 82 -0.94 -6.09 -11.87
C GLY A 82 0.57 -5.96 -12.10
N LEU A 83 1.35 -5.55 -11.09
CA LEU A 83 2.81 -5.54 -11.16
C LEU A 83 3.41 -6.94 -11.02
N LEU A 84 2.69 -7.86 -10.40
CA LEU A 84 3.06 -9.25 -10.25
C LEU A 84 1.87 -10.13 -10.65
N PRO A 85 2.06 -11.15 -11.50
CA PRO A 85 0.97 -12.05 -11.85
C PRO A 85 0.55 -12.88 -10.63
N SER A 86 -0.77 -13.04 -10.42
CA SER A 86 -1.31 -14.01 -9.49
C SER A 86 -1.21 -15.44 -10.05
N SER A 87 -1.36 -16.45 -9.20
CA SER A 87 -1.37 -17.85 -9.63
C SER A 87 -2.79 -18.38 -9.81
N GLU A 88 -3.75 -17.81 -9.07
CA GLU A 88 -5.17 -18.19 -9.09
C GLU A 88 -6.06 -17.03 -8.64
N GLY A 89 -7.36 -17.16 -8.88
CA GLY A 89 -8.36 -16.19 -8.52
C GLY A 89 -8.54 -15.05 -9.51
N GLU A 90 -9.40 -14.11 -9.13
CA GLU A 90 -9.77 -12.95 -9.93
C GLU A 90 -9.41 -11.67 -9.19
N ILE A 91 -8.98 -10.68 -9.95
CA ILE A 91 -8.70 -9.32 -9.47
C ILE A 91 -9.51 -8.33 -10.32
N MET A 92 -10.21 -7.42 -9.66
CA MET A 92 -10.71 -6.19 -10.26
C MET A 92 -10.06 -5.01 -9.54
N THR A 93 -9.43 -4.12 -10.29
CA THR A 93 -8.84 -2.87 -9.77
C THR A 93 -9.22 -1.72 -10.68
N LEU A 94 -9.84 -0.68 -10.13
CA LEU A 94 -10.27 0.53 -10.86
C LEU A 94 -11.10 0.21 -12.11
N GLY A 95 -11.96 -0.82 -12.02
CA GLY A 95 -12.82 -1.28 -13.12
C GLY A 95 -12.15 -2.21 -14.13
N GLU A 96 -10.84 -2.46 -14.02
CA GLU A 96 -10.13 -3.43 -14.87
C GLU A 96 -10.12 -4.80 -14.18
N SER A 97 -10.75 -5.78 -14.80
CA SER A 97 -10.77 -7.17 -14.32
C SER A 97 -9.77 -8.02 -15.09
N PHE A 98 -9.02 -8.85 -14.35
CA PHE A 98 -8.02 -9.75 -14.93
C PHE A 98 -7.80 -10.99 -14.07
N HIS A 99 -7.39 -12.07 -14.73
CA HIS A 99 -6.88 -13.29 -14.11
C HIS A 99 -5.37 -13.34 -14.34
N ALA A 100 -4.61 -13.81 -13.39
CA ALA A 100 -3.16 -13.87 -13.41
C ALA A 100 -2.50 -12.50 -13.64
N ALA A 101 -2.50 -11.97 -14.85
CA ALA A 101 -1.89 -10.69 -15.20
C ALA A 101 -2.80 -9.87 -16.11
N PRO A 102 -2.82 -8.53 -15.96
CA PRO A 102 -3.52 -7.67 -16.90
C PRO A 102 -2.81 -7.65 -18.27
N THR A 103 -3.57 -7.40 -19.32
CA THR A 103 -3.03 -7.10 -20.64
C THR A 103 -2.22 -5.79 -20.62
N ALA A 104 -1.36 -5.55 -21.62
CA ALA A 104 -0.58 -4.32 -21.71
C ALA A 104 -1.48 -3.06 -21.70
N ALA A 105 -2.62 -3.10 -22.38
CA ALA A 105 -3.58 -2.01 -22.42
C ALA A 105 -4.25 -1.77 -21.06
N GLN A 106 -4.66 -2.82 -20.34
CA GLN A 106 -5.20 -2.71 -19.00
C GLN A 106 -4.14 -2.16 -18.03
N LEU A 107 -2.92 -2.68 -18.11
CA LEU A 107 -1.81 -2.22 -17.27
C LEU A 107 -1.49 -0.73 -17.50
N GLN A 108 -1.57 -0.24 -18.75
CA GLN A 108 -1.41 1.17 -19.04
C GLN A 108 -2.52 2.01 -18.40
N ARG A 109 -3.80 1.60 -18.51
CA ARG A 109 -4.94 2.30 -17.89
C ARG A 109 -4.82 2.30 -16.34
N LEU A 110 -4.43 1.19 -15.75
CA LEU A 110 -4.17 1.09 -14.31
C LEU A 110 -3.05 2.04 -13.86
N ARG A 111 -1.91 2.00 -14.54
CA ARG A 111 -0.75 2.86 -14.22
C ARG A 111 -1.05 4.35 -14.29
N CYS A 112 -1.99 4.76 -15.15
CA CYS A 112 -2.41 6.17 -15.24
C CYS A 112 -3.20 6.64 -14.01
N GLN A 113 -3.83 5.73 -13.27
CA GLN A 113 -4.72 6.02 -12.15
C GLN A 113 -4.17 5.59 -10.80
N ILE A 114 -3.01 4.93 -10.76
CA ILE A 114 -2.37 4.42 -9.54
C ILE A 114 -1.08 5.19 -9.26
N GLY A 115 -0.94 5.67 -8.03
CA GLY A 115 0.32 6.11 -7.45
C GLY A 115 0.94 4.97 -6.65
N PHE A 116 2.22 4.67 -6.87
CA PHE A 116 2.92 3.64 -6.09
C PHE A 116 4.13 4.25 -5.38
N VAL A 117 4.20 4.02 -4.07
CA VAL A 117 5.32 4.44 -3.20
C VAL A 117 6.07 3.19 -2.76
N PHE A 118 7.29 3.04 -3.24
CA PHE A 118 8.16 1.90 -2.92
C PHE A 118 8.90 2.11 -1.59
N GLN A 119 9.19 1.03 -0.89
CA GLN A 119 9.99 1.03 0.33
C GLN A 119 11.36 1.73 0.15
N ASN A 120 12.02 1.54 -0.98
CA ASN A 120 13.33 2.13 -1.31
C ASN A 120 13.22 3.45 -2.10
N HIS A 121 12.13 4.22 -1.94
CA HIS A 121 11.84 5.50 -2.61
C HIS A 121 11.87 5.43 -4.15
N GLY A 122 12.82 4.72 -4.75
CA GLY A 122 13.01 4.56 -6.20
C GLY A 122 13.27 5.88 -6.93
N LEU A 123 13.93 6.84 -6.29
CA LEU A 123 14.29 8.11 -6.89
C LEU A 123 15.52 7.96 -7.79
N VAL A 124 15.60 8.81 -8.82
CA VAL A 124 16.81 8.94 -9.66
C VAL A 124 17.80 9.84 -8.94
N SER A 125 18.81 9.24 -8.31
CA SER A 125 19.70 9.86 -7.32
C SER A 125 20.36 11.17 -7.81
N ARG A 126 20.87 11.18 -9.06
CA ARG A 126 21.60 12.33 -9.61
C ARG A 126 20.71 13.40 -10.24
N GLN A 127 19.41 13.23 -10.22
CA GLN A 127 18.46 14.21 -10.73
C GLN A 127 17.88 15.07 -9.61
N SER A 128 17.40 16.27 -9.99
CA SER A 128 16.76 17.16 -9.04
C SER A 128 15.45 16.58 -8.50
N VAL A 129 15.04 17.04 -7.32
CA VAL A 129 13.75 16.74 -6.71
C VAL A 129 12.61 17.04 -7.67
N LEU A 130 12.65 18.24 -8.29
CA LEU A 130 11.64 18.65 -9.29
C LEU A 130 11.54 17.66 -10.45
N THR A 131 12.68 17.22 -11.00
CA THR A 131 12.68 16.22 -12.08
C THR A 131 12.08 14.90 -11.63
N ASN A 132 12.47 14.42 -10.45
CA ASN A 132 11.91 13.18 -9.87
C ASN A 132 10.39 13.24 -9.73
N VAL A 133 9.83 14.38 -9.30
CA VAL A 133 8.38 14.54 -9.20
C VAL A 133 7.74 14.56 -10.58
N ILE A 134 8.25 15.35 -11.53
CA ILE A 134 7.73 15.44 -12.90
C ILE A 134 7.75 14.07 -13.59
N GLN A 135 8.76 13.23 -13.34
CA GLN A 135 8.81 11.85 -13.84
C GLN A 135 7.64 10.98 -13.37
N GLY A 136 6.95 11.37 -12.33
CA GLY A 136 5.66 10.76 -11.97
C GLY A 136 4.65 10.76 -13.12
N LYS A 137 4.73 11.69 -14.08
CA LYS A 137 3.86 11.74 -15.25
C LYS A 137 4.28 10.79 -16.40
N LEU A 138 5.44 10.12 -16.32
CA LEU A 138 5.87 9.15 -17.33
C LEU A 138 4.83 8.02 -17.46
N GLY A 139 4.50 7.67 -18.71
CA GLY A 139 3.47 6.68 -19.04
C GLY A 139 2.09 7.28 -19.33
N LEU A 140 1.88 8.59 -19.11
CA LEU A 140 0.73 9.30 -19.64
C LEU A 140 0.89 9.57 -21.15
N PRO A 141 -0.17 9.74 -21.93
CA PRO A 141 -0.07 10.14 -23.34
C PRO A 141 0.77 11.43 -23.47
N GLY A 142 1.73 11.45 -24.40
CA GLY A 142 2.61 12.62 -24.62
C GLY A 142 3.68 12.88 -23.56
N SER A 143 3.86 11.97 -22.59
CA SER A 143 4.70 12.19 -21.40
C SER A 143 6.21 12.06 -21.61
N TRP A 144 6.72 11.88 -22.83
CA TRP A 144 8.17 11.84 -23.08
C TRP A 144 8.91 13.10 -22.58
N ARG A 145 8.21 14.26 -22.53
CA ARG A 145 8.74 15.52 -21.98
C ARG A 145 8.91 15.51 -20.44
N ALA A 146 8.29 14.56 -19.76
CA ALA A 146 8.47 14.35 -18.32
C ALA A 146 9.83 13.72 -17.95
N TRP A 147 10.65 13.38 -18.94
CA TRP A 147 11.97 12.80 -18.72
C TRP A 147 12.89 13.72 -17.93
N HIS A 148 12.79 15.05 -18.14
CA HIS A 148 13.58 16.05 -17.44
C HIS A 148 12.78 17.35 -17.29
N HIS A 149 12.94 18.04 -16.15
CA HIS A 149 12.19 19.26 -15.86
C HIS A 149 12.36 20.39 -16.88
N SER A 150 13.53 20.48 -17.55
CA SER A 150 13.77 21.49 -18.59
C SER A 150 12.99 21.24 -19.88
N LEU A 151 12.58 19.99 -20.15
CA LEU A 151 11.77 19.61 -21.31
C LEU A 151 10.28 19.66 -20.98
N ALA A 152 9.92 19.67 -19.71
CA ALA A 152 8.55 19.66 -19.23
C ALA A 152 7.86 21.01 -19.54
N ASP A 153 6.57 20.97 -19.78
CA ASP A 153 5.73 22.15 -19.93
C ASP A 153 5.72 22.97 -18.64
N SER A 154 5.49 24.29 -18.74
CA SER A 154 5.38 25.16 -17.56
C SER A 154 4.33 24.67 -16.58
N ALA A 155 3.15 24.24 -17.10
CA ALA A 155 2.06 23.68 -16.29
C ALA A 155 2.53 22.47 -15.45
N TRP A 156 3.32 21.56 -15.99
CA TRP A 156 3.84 20.42 -15.23
C TRP A 156 4.86 20.82 -14.16
N ARG A 157 5.67 21.87 -14.43
CA ARG A 157 6.60 22.41 -13.42
C ARG A 157 5.83 23.08 -12.27
N GLU A 158 4.81 23.87 -12.61
CA GLU A 158 3.95 24.53 -11.61
C GLU A 158 3.21 23.50 -10.75
N GLU A 159 2.61 22.49 -11.37
CA GLU A 159 1.94 21.40 -10.67
C GLU A 159 2.91 20.60 -9.78
N ALA A 160 4.14 20.33 -10.26
CA ALA A 160 5.16 19.68 -9.44
C ALA A 160 5.59 20.55 -8.25
N MET A 161 5.66 21.87 -8.41
CA MET A 161 5.94 22.78 -7.30
C MET A 161 4.80 22.83 -6.29
N GLN A 162 3.54 22.78 -6.73
CA GLN A 162 2.38 22.70 -5.85
C GLN A 162 2.43 21.41 -5.00
N VAL A 163 2.62 20.27 -5.65
CA VAL A 163 2.73 18.98 -4.94
C VAL A 163 3.94 18.95 -3.99
N LEU A 164 5.06 19.56 -4.38
CA LEU A 164 6.22 19.71 -3.48
C LEU A 164 5.92 20.59 -2.26
N ALA A 165 5.09 21.61 -2.42
CA ALA A 165 4.64 22.44 -1.30
C ALA A 165 3.74 21.63 -0.33
N GLU A 166 2.84 20.80 -0.85
CA GLU A 166 1.98 19.90 -0.04
C GLU A 166 2.81 18.94 0.83
N VAL A 167 3.93 18.41 0.30
CA VAL A 167 4.86 17.56 1.08
C VAL A 167 5.94 18.36 1.81
N ARG A 168 5.84 19.71 1.86
CA ARG A 168 6.74 20.64 2.57
C ARG A 168 8.21 20.55 2.08
N LEU A 169 8.40 20.48 0.76
CA LEU A 169 9.73 20.37 0.11
C LEU A 169 9.91 21.32 -1.10
N ALA A 170 9.09 22.38 -1.22
CA ALA A 170 9.19 23.32 -2.33
C ALA A 170 10.58 24.02 -2.38
N ASP A 171 11.19 24.29 -1.21
CA ASP A 171 12.54 24.88 -1.08
C ASP A 171 13.64 23.94 -1.59
N LYS A 172 13.39 22.63 -1.64
CA LYS A 172 14.34 21.60 -2.09
C LYS A 172 14.20 21.22 -3.57
N ALA A 173 13.30 21.88 -4.33
CA ALA A 173 12.99 21.52 -5.72
C ALA A 173 14.24 21.39 -6.62
N ARG A 174 15.28 22.18 -6.38
CA ARG A 174 16.54 22.17 -7.14
C ARG A 174 17.62 21.26 -6.57
N ALA A 175 17.47 20.78 -5.32
CA ALA A 175 18.41 19.87 -4.69
C ALA A 175 18.41 18.53 -5.43
N ARG A 176 19.52 17.80 -5.38
CA ARG A 176 19.64 16.46 -5.93
C ARG A 176 19.00 15.46 -4.97
N ALA A 177 18.42 14.38 -5.52
CA ALA A 177 17.76 13.35 -4.70
C ALA A 177 18.75 12.61 -3.78
N ASP A 178 20.03 12.51 -4.12
CA ASP A 178 21.07 11.89 -3.28
C ASP A 178 21.57 12.79 -2.13
N GLU A 179 21.15 14.06 -2.08
CA GLU A 179 21.44 15.00 -1.00
C GLU A 179 20.34 15.02 0.09
N LEU A 180 19.26 14.26 -0.11
CA LEU A 180 18.10 14.26 0.78
C LEU A 180 18.30 13.30 1.96
N SER A 181 17.73 13.66 3.12
CA SER A 181 17.53 12.70 4.19
C SER A 181 16.48 11.63 3.78
N GLY A 182 16.45 10.47 4.46
CA GLY A 182 15.51 9.41 4.17
C GLY A 182 14.05 9.88 4.19
N GLY A 183 13.65 10.69 5.19
CA GLY A 183 12.31 11.25 5.27
C GLY A 183 12.00 12.24 4.15
N GLN A 184 12.98 13.07 3.74
CA GLN A 184 12.82 13.94 2.58
C GLN A 184 12.68 13.16 1.28
N ALA A 185 13.48 12.12 1.07
CA ALA A 185 13.38 11.24 -0.09
C ALA A 185 12.01 10.54 -0.15
N GLN A 186 11.49 10.11 1.01
CA GLN A 186 10.15 9.53 1.09
C GLN A 186 9.05 10.52 0.70
N ARG A 187 9.12 11.76 1.19
CA ARG A 187 8.17 12.81 0.78
C ARG A 187 8.24 13.10 -0.72
N VAL A 188 9.42 13.08 -1.34
CA VAL A 188 9.57 13.21 -2.80
C VAL A 188 8.94 12.02 -3.53
N ALA A 189 9.05 10.79 -3.00
CA ALA A 189 8.41 9.62 -3.58
C ALA A 189 6.87 9.72 -3.51
N ILE A 190 6.31 10.24 -2.41
CA ILE A 190 4.88 10.55 -2.27
C ILE A 190 4.47 11.62 -3.30
N ALA A 191 5.20 12.74 -3.40
CA ALA A 191 4.95 13.80 -4.37
C ALA A 191 4.96 13.27 -5.81
N ARG A 192 5.92 12.40 -6.15
CA ARG A 192 6.00 11.75 -7.46
C ARG A 192 4.79 10.86 -7.76
N ALA A 193 4.24 10.19 -6.75
CA ALA A 193 3.03 9.40 -6.90
C ALA A 193 1.79 10.30 -7.04
N LEU A 194 1.72 11.41 -6.29
CA LEU A 194 0.60 12.33 -6.21
C LEU A 194 0.41 13.18 -7.47
N ILE A 195 1.49 13.58 -8.16
CA ILE A 195 1.43 14.46 -9.36
C ILE A 195 0.56 13.91 -10.49
N ARG A 196 0.28 12.60 -10.46
CA ARG A 196 -0.64 11.94 -11.41
C ARG A 196 -2.11 12.15 -11.07
N LYS A 197 -2.44 12.69 -9.90
CA LYS A 197 -3.80 12.74 -9.36
C LYS A 197 -4.45 11.36 -9.35
N PRO A 198 -3.82 10.38 -8.67
CA PRO A 198 -4.26 9.00 -8.71
C PRO A 198 -5.59 8.83 -7.98
N LYS A 199 -6.40 7.84 -8.38
CA LYS A 199 -7.58 7.40 -7.63
C LYS A 199 -7.23 6.39 -6.53
N LEU A 200 -6.09 5.73 -6.68
CA LEU A 200 -5.59 4.72 -5.76
C LEU A 200 -4.10 4.96 -5.50
N MET A 201 -3.72 5.12 -4.26
CA MET A 201 -2.32 5.11 -3.84
C MET A 201 -2.00 3.81 -3.09
N ILE A 202 -0.92 3.19 -3.50
CA ILE A 202 -0.36 1.99 -2.86
C ILE A 202 0.99 2.34 -2.27
N ALA A 203 1.22 1.97 -1.01
CA ALA A 203 2.52 2.15 -0.38
C ALA A 203 3.01 0.87 0.31
N ASP A 204 4.21 0.46 -0.03
CA ASP A 204 4.85 -0.71 0.56
C ASP A 204 5.82 -0.26 1.65
N GLU A 205 5.40 -0.37 2.92
CA GLU A 205 6.13 0.05 4.12
C GLU A 205 6.67 1.50 4.05
N PRO A 206 5.82 2.52 3.87
CA PRO A 206 6.26 3.89 3.55
C PRO A 206 7.05 4.58 4.68
N ALA A 207 6.98 4.08 5.90
CA ALA A 207 7.70 4.61 7.06
C ALA A 207 8.83 3.68 7.56
N ALA A 208 9.05 2.53 6.89
CA ALA A 208 10.11 1.61 7.28
C ALA A 208 11.50 2.25 7.17
N SER A 209 12.41 1.91 8.07
CA SER A 209 13.79 2.42 8.09
C SER A 209 13.93 3.92 8.37
N LEU A 210 12.87 4.57 8.85
CA LEU A 210 12.90 5.96 9.31
C LEU A 210 12.87 6.02 10.84
N ASP A 211 13.41 7.11 11.41
CA ASP A 211 13.22 7.38 12.83
C ASP A 211 11.73 7.44 13.17
N PRO A 212 11.29 6.97 14.34
CA PRO A 212 9.87 6.91 14.71
C PRO A 212 9.13 8.26 14.58
N ALA A 213 9.78 9.38 14.89
CA ALA A 213 9.19 10.69 14.76
C ALA A 213 9.00 11.09 13.29
N VAL A 214 10.01 10.82 12.45
CA VAL A 214 9.95 11.05 11.00
C VAL A 214 8.93 10.14 10.35
N GLY A 215 8.87 8.87 10.77
CA GLY A 215 7.88 7.90 10.29
C GLY A 215 6.45 8.36 10.53
N ARG A 216 6.15 8.84 11.74
CA ARG A 216 4.81 9.40 12.07
C ARG A 216 4.47 10.62 11.20
N ASP A 217 5.40 11.54 11.00
CA ASP A 217 5.18 12.72 10.15
C ASP A 217 4.94 12.33 8.68
N ILE A 218 5.65 11.35 8.15
CA ILE A 218 5.41 10.80 6.81
C ILE A 218 4.01 10.18 6.71
N MET A 219 3.61 9.37 7.68
CA MET A 219 2.30 8.73 7.68
C MET A 219 1.16 9.74 7.83
N GLN A 220 1.38 10.78 8.64
CA GLN A 220 0.42 11.88 8.79
C GLN A 220 0.22 12.61 7.45
N ILE A 221 1.32 13.06 6.81
CA ILE A 221 1.26 13.72 5.50
C ILE A 221 0.56 12.82 4.49
N PHE A 222 0.89 11.54 4.44
CA PHE A 222 0.34 10.59 3.49
C PHE A 222 -1.17 10.38 3.68
N SER A 223 -1.60 10.24 4.93
CA SER A 223 -3.01 10.10 5.31
C SER A 223 -3.81 11.36 5.02
N ASP A 224 -3.26 12.55 5.33
CA ASP A 224 -3.92 13.83 5.08
C ASP A 224 -4.11 14.08 3.58
N LEU A 225 -3.04 13.89 2.78
CA LEU A 225 -3.12 14.02 1.32
C LEU A 225 -4.15 13.06 0.70
N ALA A 226 -4.20 11.80 1.18
CA ALA A 226 -5.21 10.86 0.71
C ALA A 226 -6.63 11.37 0.99
N ARG A 227 -6.88 11.95 2.17
CA ARG A 227 -8.17 12.51 2.56
C ARG A 227 -8.51 13.77 1.77
N GLU A 228 -7.57 14.71 1.66
CA GLU A 228 -7.77 16.00 0.99
C GLU A 228 -8.07 15.85 -0.50
N HIS A 229 -7.42 14.89 -1.16
CA HIS A 229 -7.59 14.63 -2.59
C HIS A 229 -8.62 13.54 -2.91
N GLY A 230 -9.32 12.96 -1.92
CA GLY A 230 -10.27 11.87 -2.14
C GLY A 230 -9.61 10.64 -2.78
N ILE A 231 -8.43 10.26 -2.30
CA ILE A 231 -7.64 9.15 -2.84
C ILE A 231 -7.82 7.92 -1.95
N THR A 232 -8.17 6.79 -2.55
CA THR A 232 -8.11 5.50 -1.84
C THR A 232 -6.66 5.14 -1.54
N LEU A 233 -6.35 4.89 -0.27
CA LEU A 233 -4.99 4.58 0.19
C LEU A 233 -4.92 3.14 0.70
N VAL A 234 -4.00 2.34 0.17
CA VAL A 234 -3.68 1.00 0.70
C VAL A 234 -2.19 0.94 0.99
N TYR A 235 -1.83 0.68 2.23
CA TYR A 235 -0.42 0.61 2.61
C TYR A 235 -0.12 -0.59 3.50
N THR A 236 1.11 -1.09 3.41
CA THR A 236 1.61 -2.10 4.34
C THR A 236 2.34 -1.43 5.50
N THR A 237 2.22 -2.02 6.67
CA THR A 237 3.02 -1.66 7.84
C THR A 237 3.19 -2.86 8.77
N HIS A 238 4.27 -2.87 9.52
CA HIS A 238 4.46 -3.73 10.68
C HIS A 238 4.32 -2.96 12.00
N ASP A 239 4.12 -1.64 11.93
CA ASP A 239 3.86 -0.78 13.09
C ASP A 239 2.36 -0.73 13.36
N MET A 240 1.94 -1.28 14.51
CA MET A 240 0.54 -1.34 14.94
C MET A 240 -0.05 0.05 15.16
N GLN A 241 0.75 0.97 15.70
CA GLN A 241 0.29 2.33 15.98
C GLN A 241 0.00 3.08 14.67
N HIS A 242 0.85 2.91 13.65
CA HIS A 242 0.60 3.48 12.32
C HIS A 242 -0.70 2.94 11.70
N ALA A 243 -1.00 1.64 11.89
CA ALA A 243 -2.25 1.09 11.41
C ALA A 243 -3.48 1.69 12.12
N LEU A 244 -3.40 1.88 13.45
CA LEU A 244 -4.49 2.46 14.23
C LEU A 244 -4.71 3.95 13.95
N ASP A 245 -3.64 4.73 13.82
CA ASP A 245 -3.72 6.19 13.74
C ASP A 245 -4.06 6.68 12.32
N TYR A 246 -3.65 5.94 11.28
CA TYR A 246 -3.68 6.44 9.90
C TYR A 246 -4.58 5.66 8.94
N SER A 247 -5.34 4.66 9.41
CA SER A 247 -6.30 3.94 8.57
C SER A 247 -7.73 3.95 9.10
N ASP A 248 -8.69 3.72 8.20
CA ASP A 248 -10.10 3.53 8.53
C ASP A 248 -10.42 2.03 8.71
N ARG A 249 -9.59 1.17 8.12
CA ARG A 249 -9.78 -0.28 8.08
C ARG A 249 -8.43 -0.99 8.12
N ILE A 250 -8.37 -2.09 8.86
CA ILE A 250 -7.18 -2.90 9.02
C ILE A 250 -7.46 -4.31 8.51
N ILE A 251 -6.63 -4.75 7.56
CA ILE A 251 -6.62 -6.11 7.04
C ILE A 251 -5.35 -6.79 7.55
N ALA A 252 -5.51 -7.87 8.29
CA ALA A 252 -4.38 -8.63 8.83
C ALA A 252 -4.12 -9.89 7.99
N LEU A 253 -2.86 -10.07 7.60
CA LEU A 253 -2.37 -11.29 6.94
C LEU A 253 -1.54 -12.11 7.91
N LYS A 254 -1.90 -13.39 8.09
CA LYS A 254 -1.12 -14.37 8.86
C LYS A 254 -1.00 -15.67 8.06
N ALA A 255 0.22 -16.17 7.93
CA ALA A 255 0.51 -17.40 7.19
C ALA A 255 -0.16 -17.47 5.79
N GLY A 256 -0.14 -16.35 5.05
CA GLY A 256 -0.69 -16.26 3.69
C GLY A 256 -2.21 -16.25 3.60
N LYS A 257 -2.92 -16.03 4.70
CA LYS A 257 -4.38 -15.92 4.75
C LYS A 257 -4.81 -14.61 5.41
N VAL A 258 -6.01 -14.13 5.07
CA VAL A 258 -6.64 -13.04 5.80
C VAL A 258 -7.04 -13.57 7.18
N PHE A 259 -6.43 -13.01 8.21
CA PHE A 259 -6.69 -13.38 9.61
C PHE A 259 -7.87 -12.60 10.17
N PHE A 260 -7.94 -11.31 9.92
CA PHE A 260 -9.12 -10.48 10.11
C PHE A 260 -9.16 -9.34 9.09
N ASP A 261 -10.34 -8.74 8.94
CA ASP A 261 -10.63 -7.59 8.09
C ASP A 261 -11.70 -6.75 8.79
N LEU A 262 -11.27 -5.70 9.49
CA LEU A 262 -12.10 -4.96 10.44
C LEU A 262 -11.94 -3.44 10.27
N PRO A 263 -13.00 -2.64 10.59
CA PRO A 263 -12.82 -1.20 10.79
C PRO A 263 -11.85 -0.96 11.93
N THR A 264 -11.00 0.06 11.80
CA THR A 264 -9.96 0.38 12.80
C THR A 264 -10.56 0.55 14.21
N SER A 265 -11.76 1.11 14.31
CA SER A 265 -12.47 1.29 15.58
C SER A 265 -12.87 -0.01 16.29
N ALA A 266 -12.89 -1.13 15.58
CA ALA A 266 -13.24 -2.45 16.13
C ALA A 266 -12.01 -3.32 16.46
N VAL A 267 -10.79 -2.87 16.10
CA VAL A 267 -9.56 -3.62 16.33
C VAL A 267 -9.02 -3.34 17.73
N SER A 268 -8.76 -4.40 18.49
CA SER A 268 -8.11 -4.32 19.80
C SER A 268 -6.60 -4.62 19.70
N LEU A 269 -5.84 -4.20 20.70
CA LEU A 269 -4.42 -4.56 20.81
C LEU A 269 -4.21 -6.08 20.86
N ARG A 270 -5.16 -6.85 21.45
CA ARG A 270 -5.10 -8.32 21.48
C ARG A 270 -5.24 -8.94 20.10
N ASP A 271 -6.08 -8.35 19.24
CA ASP A 271 -6.23 -8.83 17.86
C ASP A 271 -4.92 -8.64 17.10
N MET A 272 -4.24 -7.52 17.33
CA MET A 272 -2.94 -7.23 16.72
C MET A 272 -1.83 -8.14 17.23
N ASP A 273 -1.77 -8.41 18.53
CA ASP A 273 -0.80 -9.37 19.11
C ASP A 273 -0.94 -10.75 18.47
N GLY A 274 -2.18 -11.20 18.22
CA GLY A 274 -2.46 -12.45 17.53
C GLY A 274 -1.92 -12.54 16.10
N VAL A 275 -1.65 -11.41 15.45
CA VAL A 275 -1.10 -11.37 14.10
C VAL A 275 0.42 -11.58 14.09
N PHE A 276 1.14 -10.98 15.06
CA PHE A 276 2.60 -10.93 15.07
C PHE A 276 3.24 -12.03 15.90
N HIS A 277 2.52 -12.58 16.89
CA HIS A 277 3.00 -13.68 17.71
C HIS A 277 2.32 -14.99 17.29
N ALA A 278 3.12 -16.07 17.21
CA ALA A 278 2.67 -17.40 16.79
C ALA A 278 1.88 -18.08 17.92
#